data_17e9edcf157f6e9f1b2a142b0bc42e22
#
_entry.id   17e9edcf157f6e9f1b2a142b0bc42e22
#
_cell.length_a   1.000
_cell.length_b   1.000
_cell.length_c   1.000
_cell.angle_alpha   90.00
_cell.angle_beta   90.00
_cell.angle_gamma   90.00
#
_symmetry.space_group_name_H-M   'P 1'
#
loop_
_entity.id
_entity.type
_entity.pdbx_description
1 polymer ?
#
loop_
_entity_poly.entity_id
_entity_poly.type
_entity_poly.pdbx_seq_one_letter_code
_entity_poly.pdbx_strand_id
1 'polypeptide(L)'
;MMKKFVAAGVVMLSALLIFGCQSQEQGAASNTPAASTATQNKPDPKLVEEVKATLAKHDKALNDKNIEAVMSTFSTNPQTVLLGTGEGERFVGQQAIKEAYNEIFKDYDPGTLISNCDWKTGETDATGTSAWLAATCKLQDSMKSKKRDYVLNVSAALEKQGADWRFVMLHMSNSPPPPATAKAGD
;
A
#
# COMPACT_ATOMS: atom_id res chain seq x y z
N MET A 1 -16.47 6.06 54.32
CA MET A 1 -15.95 5.02 55.23
C MET A 1 -14.56 4.61 54.72
N MET A 2 -13.59 5.03 55.49
CA MET A 2 -12.17 4.69 55.31
C MET A 2 -11.91 3.27 55.81
N LYS A 3 -11.11 2.48 55.11
CA LYS A 3 -10.29 1.44 55.75
C LYS A 3 -8.92 1.38 55.10
N LYS A 4 -7.97 1.73 55.92
CA LYS A 4 -6.52 1.59 55.78
C LYS A 4 -6.08 0.15 56.09
N PHE A 5 -4.82 -0.10 55.85
CA PHE A 5 -3.89 -1.14 56.37
C PHE A 5 -3.46 -2.15 55.31
N VAL A 6 -2.21 -2.61 55.16
CA VAL A 6 -1.01 -2.52 56.03
C VAL A 6 0.18 -2.85 55.10
N ALA A 7 1.30 -2.20 55.36
CA ALA A 7 2.61 -2.53 54.79
C ALA A 7 3.18 -3.79 55.51
N ALA A 8 3.87 -4.63 54.73
CA ALA A 8 4.83 -5.57 55.27
C ALA A 8 6.05 -5.63 54.36
N GLY A 9 7.14 -5.06 54.84
CA GLY A 9 8.46 -5.18 54.28
C GLY A 9 9.07 -6.53 54.63
N VAL A 10 9.84 -7.08 53.71
CA VAL A 10 10.86 -8.09 53.98
C VAL A 10 12.15 -7.66 53.32
N VAL A 11 13.12 -7.53 54.16
CA VAL A 11 14.54 -7.22 53.91
C VAL A 11 15.30 -8.56 53.71
N MET A 12 16.44 -8.47 53.04
CA MET A 12 17.55 -9.42 52.94
C MET A 12 17.55 -10.29 51.70
N LEU A 13 18.62 -10.45 50.98
CA LEU A 13 20.02 -10.67 51.38
C LEU A 13 20.95 -10.52 50.16
N SER A 14 21.98 -9.73 50.33
CA SER A 14 23.09 -9.56 49.36
C SER A 14 23.91 -10.85 49.28
N ALA A 15 24.11 -11.40 48.13
CA ALA A 15 25.16 -12.34 47.82
C ALA A 15 25.99 -11.84 46.63
N LEU A 16 27.12 -11.26 46.95
CA LEU A 16 28.20 -11.02 46.00
C LEU A 16 28.77 -12.37 45.55
N LEU A 17 28.58 -12.73 44.33
CA LEU A 17 29.40 -13.73 43.66
C LEU A 17 30.25 -13.02 42.59
N ILE A 18 31.52 -12.87 42.95
CA ILE A 18 32.56 -12.46 42.01
C ILE A 18 32.85 -13.67 41.14
N PHE A 19 32.38 -13.68 39.88
CA PHE A 19 32.83 -14.64 38.88
C PHE A 19 33.77 -13.91 37.92
N GLY A 20 34.99 -14.49 37.86
CA GLY A 20 36.11 -13.99 37.10
C GLY A 20 35.83 -13.84 35.60
N CYS A 21 36.38 -12.78 35.07
CA CYS A 21 36.54 -12.55 33.64
C CYS A 21 37.44 -13.66 33.05
N GLN A 22 36.84 -14.60 32.36
CA GLN A 22 37.56 -15.51 31.48
C GLN A 22 37.40 -14.96 30.06
N SER A 23 38.44 -14.33 29.57
CA SER A 23 38.52 -13.88 28.16
C SER A 23 38.57 -15.12 27.27
N GLN A 24 37.42 -15.47 26.70
CA GLN A 24 37.37 -16.40 25.58
C GLN A 24 37.52 -15.56 24.30
N GLU A 25 38.68 -15.67 23.68
CA GLU A 25 38.87 -15.30 22.28
C GLU A 25 37.94 -16.15 21.42
N GLN A 26 36.73 -15.66 21.16
CA GLN A 26 35.90 -16.22 20.12
C GLN A 26 36.39 -15.66 18.79
N GLY A 27 36.98 -16.58 18.01
CA GLY A 27 37.34 -16.33 16.63
C GLY A 27 36.20 -15.66 15.87
N ALA A 28 36.50 -14.55 15.25
CA ALA A 28 35.59 -13.85 14.35
C ALA A 28 35.23 -14.78 13.19
N ALA A 29 34.13 -15.51 13.32
CA ALA A 29 33.46 -16.11 12.18
C ALA A 29 32.94 -14.94 11.32
N SER A 30 33.63 -14.69 10.22
CA SER A 30 33.20 -13.78 9.18
C SER A 30 31.87 -14.29 8.62
N ASN A 31 30.77 -13.82 9.21
CA ASN A 31 29.45 -13.93 8.60
C ASN A 31 29.38 -12.90 7.46
N THR A 32 30.03 -13.21 6.36
CA THR A 32 29.72 -12.58 5.09
C THR A 32 28.26 -12.97 4.79
N PRO A 33 27.30 -12.04 4.76
CA PRO A 33 25.95 -12.37 4.30
C PRO A 33 26.12 -12.89 2.88
N ALA A 34 25.75 -14.14 2.63
CA ALA A 34 25.62 -14.64 1.28
C ALA A 34 24.69 -13.67 0.55
N ALA A 35 25.25 -12.90 -0.37
CA ALA A 35 24.45 -12.10 -1.28
C ALA A 35 23.52 -13.10 -1.98
N SER A 36 22.26 -13.14 -1.52
CA SER A 36 21.21 -13.84 -2.22
C SER A 36 21.12 -13.17 -3.60
N THR A 37 21.70 -13.80 -4.59
CA THR A 37 21.46 -13.46 -5.99
C THR A 37 19.98 -13.75 -6.22
N ALA A 38 19.15 -12.76 -5.91
CA ALA A 38 17.78 -12.74 -6.35
C ALA A 38 17.83 -12.78 -7.89
N THR A 39 17.65 -13.96 -8.43
CA THR A 39 17.40 -14.13 -9.85
C THR A 39 16.16 -13.27 -10.11
N GLN A 40 16.31 -12.15 -10.79
CA GLN A 40 15.19 -11.33 -11.22
C GLN A 40 14.41 -12.17 -12.23
N ASN A 41 13.52 -13.00 -11.74
CA ASN A 41 12.58 -13.71 -12.59
C ASN A 41 11.74 -12.63 -13.27
N LYS A 42 11.78 -12.64 -14.61
CA LYS A 42 10.88 -11.79 -15.39
C LYS A 42 9.45 -12.09 -14.94
N PRO A 43 8.64 -11.07 -14.61
CA PRO A 43 7.25 -11.30 -14.19
C PRO A 43 6.52 -12.18 -15.20
N ASP A 44 5.70 -13.11 -14.70
CA ASP A 44 4.84 -13.91 -15.57
C ASP A 44 3.89 -12.98 -16.34
N PRO A 45 3.91 -13.00 -17.69
CA PRO A 45 3.05 -12.13 -18.50
C PRO A 45 1.56 -12.29 -18.15
N LYS A 46 1.11 -13.49 -17.80
CA LYS A 46 -0.26 -13.74 -17.40
C LYS A 46 -0.59 -13.04 -16.09
N LEU A 47 0.29 -13.14 -15.09
CA LEU A 47 0.14 -12.43 -13.83
C LEU A 47 0.09 -10.92 -14.06
N VAL A 48 0.95 -10.38 -14.89
CA VAL A 48 0.98 -8.96 -15.24
C VAL A 48 -0.38 -8.50 -15.77
N GLU A 49 -0.96 -9.26 -16.68
CA GLU A 49 -2.28 -8.91 -17.26
C GLU A 49 -3.41 -9.05 -16.25
N GLU A 50 -3.39 -10.08 -15.39
CA GLU A 50 -4.38 -10.24 -14.32
C GLU A 50 -4.34 -9.08 -13.31
N VAL A 51 -3.14 -8.63 -12.92
CA VAL A 51 -2.95 -7.49 -12.00
C VAL A 51 -3.41 -6.18 -12.63
N LYS A 52 -3.06 -5.93 -13.90
CA LYS A 52 -3.56 -4.77 -14.66
C LYS A 52 -5.09 -4.78 -14.79
N ALA A 53 -5.66 -5.94 -15.06
CA ALA A 53 -7.10 -6.10 -15.19
C ALA A 53 -7.84 -5.74 -13.88
N THR A 54 -7.21 -5.94 -12.72
CA THR A 54 -7.81 -5.54 -11.44
C THR A 54 -7.94 -4.02 -11.33
N LEU A 55 -6.93 -3.25 -11.75
CA LEU A 55 -7.04 -1.78 -11.77
C LEU A 55 -8.05 -1.32 -12.83
N ALA A 56 -8.04 -1.92 -14.01
CA ALA A 56 -9.03 -1.59 -15.06
C ALA A 56 -10.47 -1.87 -14.60
N LYS A 57 -10.69 -2.97 -13.85
CA LYS A 57 -11.98 -3.30 -13.25
C LYS A 57 -12.39 -2.25 -12.20
N HIS A 58 -11.45 -1.82 -11.37
CA HIS A 58 -11.66 -0.75 -10.39
C HIS A 58 -12.03 0.56 -11.08
N ASP A 59 -11.26 1.01 -12.06
CA ASP A 59 -11.49 2.26 -12.80
C ASP A 59 -12.86 2.25 -13.50
N LYS A 60 -13.23 1.11 -14.10
CA LYS A 60 -14.56 0.95 -14.68
C LYS A 60 -15.66 1.08 -13.63
N ALA A 61 -15.52 0.40 -12.50
CA ALA A 61 -16.50 0.42 -11.43
C ALA A 61 -16.68 1.84 -10.83
N LEU A 62 -15.56 2.58 -10.68
CA LEU A 62 -15.57 3.98 -10.28
C LEU A 62 -16.30 4.84 -11.33
N ASN A 63 -15.97 4.65 -12.60
CA ASN A 63 -16.57 5.38 -13.72
C ASN A 63 -18.09 5.16 -13.83
N ASP A 64 -18.55 3.96 -13.48
CA ASP A 64 -19.97 3.59 -13.45
C ASP A 64 -20.67 4.01 -12.13
N LYS A 65 -19.96 4.60 -11.17
CA LYS A 65 -20.42 4.88 -9.78
C LYS A 65 -20.99 3.62 -9.10
N ASN A 66 -20.44 2.46 -9.41
CA ASN A 66 -20.90 1.18 -8.86
C ASN A 66 -20.08 0.82 -7.61
N ILE A 67 -20.59 1.19 -6.46
CA ILE A 67 -19.90 0.99 -5.17
C ILE A 67 -19.60 -0.48 -4.87
N GLU A 68 -20.52 -1.39 -5.18
CA GLU A 68 -20.31 -2.81 -4.90
C GLU A 68 -19.23 -3.40 -5.82
N ALA A 69 -19.19 -2.97 -7.07
CA ALA A 69 -18.15 -3.37 -8.01
C ALA A 69 -16.77 -2.78 -7.60
N VAL A 70 -16.70 -1.53 -7.13
CA VAL A 70 -15.48 -0.94 -6.57
C VAL A 70 -15.01 -1.80 -5.38
N MET A 71 -15.89 -2.05 -4.42
CA MET A 71 -15.54 -2.82 -3.21
C MET A 71 -15.12 -4.26 -3.53
N SER A 72 -15.61 -4.85 -4.61
CA SER A 72 -15.19 -6.19 -5.04
C SER A 72 -13.73 -6.26 -5.48
N THR A 73 -13.10 -5.13 -5.79
CA THR A 73 -11.67 -5.06 -6.15
C THR A 73 -10.75 -4.96 -4.94
N PHE A 74 -11.29 -4.68 -3.76
CA PHE A 74 -10.54 -4.62 -2.52
C PHE A 74 -10.61 -5.93 -1.75
N SER A 75 -9.52 -6.26 -1.07
CA SER A 75 -9.44 -7.41 -0.16
C SER A 75 -10.42 -7.27 1.01
N THR A 76 -10.94 -8.39 1.48
CA THR A 76 -11.75 -8.44 2.71
C THR A 76 -10.91 -8.40 3.99
N ASN A 77 -9.59 -8.35 3.88
CA ASN A 77 -8.70 -8.20 5.03
C ASN A 77 -9.01 -6.89 5.77
N PRO A 78 -9.20 -6.90 7.10
CA PRO A 78 -9.51 -5.70 7.88
C PRO A 78 -8.39 -4.64 7.86
N GLN A 79 -7.17 -5.03 7.48
CA GLN A 79 -6.03 -4.11 7.32
C GLN A 79 -5.89 -3.56 5.89
N THR A 80 -6.82 -3.87 4.99
CA THR A 80 -6.84 -3.28 3.64
C THR A 80 -6.88 -1.76 3.74
N VAL A 81 -6.05 -1.09 2.95
CA VAL A 81 -5.90 0.37 3.04
C VAL A 81 -6.01 1.04 1.68
N LEU A 82 -6.73 2.15 1.65
CA LEU A 82 -6.73 3.12 0.57
C LEU A 82 -6.03 4.40 1.05
N LEU A 83 -5.04 4.86 0.30
CA LEU A 83 -4.39 6.15 0.49
C LEU A 83 -4.77 7.05 -0.70
N GLY A 84 -5.43 8.17 -0.41
CA GLY A 84 -5.82 9.14 -1.41
C GLY A 84 -4.72 10.18 -1.68
N THR A 85 -5.09 11.24 -2.40
CA THR A 85 -4.17 12.29 -2.86
C THR A 85 -4.08 13.47 -1.89
N GLY A 86 -5.00 13.57 -0.95
CA GLY A 86 -5.11 14.65 0.03
C GLY A 86 -4.46 14.31 1.36
N GLU A 87 -4.17 15.35 2.14
CA GLU A 87 -3.66 15.19 3.49
C GLU A 87 -4.68 14.44 4.37
N GLY A 88 -4.23 13.42 5.08
CA GLY A 88 -5.08 12.63 5.96
C GLY A 88 -5.98 11.61 5.26
N GLU A 89 -5.97 11.53 3.95
CA GLU A 89 -6.76 10.55 3.18
C GLU A 89 -6.19 9.13 3.32
N ARG A 90 -6.41 8.55 4.50
CA ARG A 90 -6.04 7.18 4.82
C ARG A 90 -7.26 6.44 5.35
N PHE A 91 -7.78 5.51 4.57
CA PHE A 91 -8.97 4.74 4.87
C PHE A 91 -8.59 3.28 5.09
N VAL A 92 -8.92 2.71 6.25
CA VAL A 92 -8.56 1.34 6.63
C VAL A 92 -9.80 0.49 6.81
N GLY A 93 -9.81 -0.66 6.16
CA GLY A 93 -10.91 -1.62 6.17
C GLY A 93 -12.04 -1.26 5.20
N GLN A 94 -12.86 -2.26 4.90
CA GLN A 94 -13.91 -2.20 3.89
C GLN A 94 -14.89 -1.03 4.10
N GLN A 95 -15.30 -0.79 5.34
CA GLN A 95 -16.30 0.24 5.64
C GLN A 95 -15.77 1.65 5.35
N ALA A 96 -14.56 1.98 5.84
CA ALA A 96 -13.97 3.30 5.64
C ALA A 96 -13.68 3.56 4.14
N ILE A 97 -13.23 2.53 3.41
CA ILE A 97 -13.00 2.63 1.96
C ILE A 97 -14.31 2.86 1.23
N LYS A 98 -15.37 2.13 1.57
CA LYS A 98 -16.70 2.30 0.97
C LYS A 98 -17.25 3.71 1.21
N GLU A 99 -17.09 4.25 2.41
CA GLU A 99 -17.50 5.61 2.75
C GLU A 99 -16.73 6.65 1.93
N ALA A 100 -15.41 6.49 1.77
CA ALA A 100 -14.60 7.38 0.94
C ALA A 100 -15.10 7.43 -0.52
N TYR A 101 -15.38 6.28 -1.13
CA TYR A 101 -15.93 6.26 -2.49
C TYR A 101 -17.33 6.84 -2.57
N ASN A 102 -18.19 6.63 -1.57
CA ASN A 102 -19.51 7.23 -1.53
C ASN A 102 -19.44 8.77 -1.50
N GLU A 103 -18.45 9.35 -0.78
CA GLU A 103 -18.22 10.78 -0.80
C GLU A 103 -17.77 11.27 -2.20
N ILE A 104 -16.83 10.59 -2.83
CA ILE A 104 -16.40 10.89 -4.19
C ILE A 104 -17.59 10.86 -5.16
N PHE A 105 -18.44 9.84 -5.04
CA PHE A 105 -19.58 9.64 -5.93
C PHE A 105 -20.65 10.74 -5.85
N LYS A 106 -20.71 11.53 -4.78
CA LYS A 106 -21.64 12.67 -4.70
C LYS A 106 -21.40 13.69 -5.81
N ASP A 107 -20.15 13.90 -6.14
CA ASP A 107 -19.71 14.97 -7.04
C ASP A 107 -19.22 14.46 -8.39
N TYR A 108 -18.91 13.18 -8.49
CA TYR A 108 -18.33 12.55 -9.68
C TYR A 108 -19.36 12.38 -10.80
N ASP A 109 -19.01 12.74 -12.03
CA ASP A 109 -19.85 12.56 -13.21
C ASP A 109 -19.55 11.21 -13.88
N PRO A 110 -20.49 10.25 -13.90
CA PRO A 110 -20.23 8.92 -14.43
C PRO A 110 -19.95 8.92 -15.94
N GLY A 111 -19.15 7.95 -16.38
CA GLY A 111 -18.84 7.79 -17.81
C GLY A 111 -17.80 8.77 -18.35
N THR A 112 -17.13 9.53 -17.48
CA THR A 112 -16.19 10.60 -17.91
C THR A 112 -14.72 10.24 -17.75
N LEU A 113 -14.41 9.15 -17.05
CA LEU A 113 -13.02 8.74 -16.81
C LEU A 113 -12.35 8.21 -18.08
N ILE A 114 -11.27 8.85 -18.44
CA ILE A 114 -10.30 8.36 -19.41
C ILE A 114 -8.97 8.19 -18.66
N SER A 115 -8.42 6.99 -18.67
CA SER A 115 -7.17 6.65 -18.00
C SER A 115 -6.17 6.10 -19.00
N ASN A 116 -4.96 6.65 -18.99
CA ASN A 116 -3.83 6.17 -19.77
C ASN A 116 -2.60 6.05 -18.87
N CYS A 117 -2.21 4.80 -18.58
CA CYS A 117 -1.18 4.49 -17.62
C CYS A 117 0.09 3.92 -18.26
N ASP A 118 1.24 4.38 -17.80
CA ASP A 118 2.53 3.70 -17.97
C ASP A 118 2.70 2.70 -16.81
N TRP A 119 2.74 1.41 -17.16
CA TRP A 119 2.66 0.31 -16.22
C TRP A 119 4.01 -0.27 -15.85
N LYS A 120 4.19 -0.52 -14.55
CA LYS A 120 5.22 -1.42 -14.03
C LYS A 120 4.55 -2.38 -13.06
N THR A 121 4.56 -3.66 -13.40
CA THR A 121 3.95 -4.72 -12.59
C THR A 121 4.95 -5.83 -12.34
N GLY A 122 4.80 -6.53 -11.24
CA GLY A 122 5.63 -7.66 -10.90
C GLY A 122 4.96 -8.60 -9.89
N GLU A 123 5.47 -9.82 -9.84
CA GLU A 123 5.13 -10.82 -8.85
C GLU A 123 6.03 -10.63 -7.63
N THR A 124 5.47 -10.70 -6.43
CA THR A 124 6.21 -10.45 -5.18
C THR A 124 6.51 -11.71 -4.40
N ASP A 125 5.95 -12.86 -4.79
CA ASP A 125 6.24 -14.16 -4.19
C ASP A 125 6.35 -15.28 -5.24
N ALA A 126 6.96 -16.40 -4.84
CA ALA A 126 7.16 -17.55 -5.73
C ALA A 126 5.88 -18.37 -5.96
N THR A 127 4.82 -18.15 -5.19
CA THR A 127 3.54 -18.87 -5.31
C THR A 127 2.54 -18.16 -6.20
N GLY A 128 2.82 -16.89 -6.54
CA GLY A 128 1.91 -16.06 -7.33
C GLY A 128 0.64 -15.66 -6.56
N THR A 129 0.71 -15.62 -5.23
CA THR A 129 -0.42 -15.22 -4.37
C THR A 129 -0.39 -13.77 -3.96
N SER A 130 0.74 -13.09 -4.17
CA SER A 130 0.93 -11.67 -3.93
C SER A 130 1.51 -10.99 -5.16
N ALA A 131 1.14 -9.76 -5.38
CA ALA A 131 1.64 -8.94 -6.47
C ALA A 131 1.72 -7.47 -6.05
N TRP A 132 2.45 -6.70 -6.84
CA TRP A 132 2.46 -5.25 -6.74
C TRP A 132 2.30 -4.64 -8.12
N LEU A 133 1.84 -3.42 -8.17
CA LEU A 133 1.87 -2.59 -9.35
C LEU A 133 2.37 -1.17 -9.02
N ALA A 134 2.96 -0.54 -10.02
CA ALA A 134 3.27 0.88 -9.98
C ALA A 134 3.05 1.45 -11.38
N ALA A 135 2.33 2.56 -11.46
CA ALA A 135 2.02 3.22 -12.73
C ALA A 135 1.99 4.73 -12.54
N THR A 136 2.30 5.47 -13.60
CA THR A 136 1.96 6.88 -13.72
C THR A 136 0.84 7.01 -14.72
N CYS A 137 -0.30 7.50 -14.28
CA CYS A 137 -1.51 7.57 -15.07
C CYS A 137 -1.87 9.02 -15.41
N LYS A 138 -2.10 9.30 -16.69
CA LYS A 138 -2.74 10.54 -17.14
C LYS A 138 -4.24 10.28 -17.14
N LEU A 139 -4.97 11.09 -16.38
CA LEU A 139 -6.40 10.94 -16.21
C LEU A 139 -7.14 12.20 -16.64
N GLN A 140 -8.30 11.97 -17.24
CA GLN A 140 -9.30 12.99 -17.52
C GLN A 140 -10.63 12.50 -16.96
N ASP A 141 -11.35 13.36 -16.26
CA ASP A 141 -12.69 13.08 -15.77
C ASP A 141 -13.48 14.36 -15.57
N SER A 142 -14.65 14.26 -14.95
CA SER A 142 -15.48 15.41 -14.60
C SER A 142 -16.07 15.26 -13.20
N MET A 143 -16.12 16.37 -12.46
CA MET A 143 -16.84 16.48 -11.19
C MET A 143 -17.70 17.73 -11.20
N LYS A 144 -18.99 17.60 -10.88
CA LYS A 144 -19.95 18.71 -10.94
C LYS A 144 -19.92 19.42 -12.29
N SER A 145 -19.85 18.65 -13.37
CA SER A 145 -19.75 19.12 -14.77
C SER A 145 -18.49 19.93 -15.08
N LYS A 146 -17.47 19.90 -14.20
CA LYS A 146 -16.18 20.53 -14.45
C LYS A 146 -15.17 19.48 -14.86
N LYS A 147 -14.66 19.60 -16.08
CA LYS A 147 -13.58 18.74 -16.59
C LYS A 147 -12.32 18.93 -15.77
N ARG A 148 -11.65 17.80 -15.47
CA ARG A 148 -10.35 17.75 -14.80
C ARG A 148 -9.37 16.99 -15.65
N ASP A 149 -8.11 17.42 -15.60
CA ASP A 149 -6.97 16.83 -16.30
C ASP A 149 -5.82 16.77 -15.30
N TYR A 150 -5.34 15.58 -14.97
CA TYR A 150 -4.36 15.41 -13.90
C TYR A 150 -3.52 14.15 -14.08
N VAL A 151 -2.40 14.10 -13.36
CA VAL A 151 -1.49 12.95 -13.38
C VAL A 151 -1.39 12.37 -11.98
N LEU A 152 -1.63 11.07 -11.85
CA LEU A 152 -1.43 10.35 -10.60
C LEU A 152 -0.29 9.34 -10.73
N ASN A 153 0.50 9.23 -9.67
CA ASN A 153 1.25 8.01 -9.41
C ASN A 153 0.34 7.05 -8.65
N VAL A 154 0.18 5.86 -9.20
CA VAL A 154 -0.63 4.79 -8.61
C VAL A 154 0.31 3.66 -8.22
N SER A 155 0.22 3.20 -6.98
CA SER A 155 0.89 2.01 -6.51
C SER A 155 -0.07 1.13 -5.72
N ALA A 156 0.07 -0.17 -5.85
CA ALA A 156 -0.77 -1.09 -5.10
C ALA A 156 -0.01 -2.36 -4.72
N ALA A 157 -0.41 -2.94 -3.61
CA ALA A 157 -0.15 -4.33 -3.27
C ALA A 157 -1.45 -5.12 -3.41
N LEU A 158 -1.36 -6.30 -3.98
CA LEU A 158 -2.49 -7.16 -4.23
C LEU A 158 -2.25 -8.54 -3.63
N GLU A 159 -3.34 -9.19 -3.24
CA GLU A 159 -3.35 -10.60 -2.88
C GLU A 159 -4.37 -11.36 -3.73
N LYS A 160 -4.14 -12.65 -3.90
CA LYS A 160 -5.08 -13.52 -4.61
C LYS A 160 -6.10 -14.08 -3.63
N GLN A 161 -7.37 -13.76 -3.84
CA GLN A 161 -8.50 -14.32 -3.07
C GLN A 161 -9.36 -15.18 -3.99
N GLY A 162 -9.21 -16.49 -3.89
CA GLY A 162 -9.80 -17.42 -4.85
C GLY A 162 -9.18 -17.27 -6.25
N ALA A 163 -9.98 -16.95 -7.24
CA ALA A 163 -9.50 -16.69 -8.60
C ALA A 163 -9.16 -15.21 -8.85
N ASP A 164 -9.56 -14.30 -7.98
CA ASP A 164 -9.45 -12.85 -8.19
C ASP A 164 -8.24 -12.26 -7.48
N TRP A 165 -7.58 -11.32 -8.14
CA TRP A 165 -6.65 -10.40 -7.49
C TRP A 165 -7.43 -9.26 -6.82
N ARG A 166 -7.02 -8.88 -5.61
CA ARG A 166 -7.65 -7.80 -4.84
C ARG A 166 -6.62 -6.91 -4.17
N PHE A 167 -6.90 -5.63 -4.14
CA PHE A 167 -6.04 -4.66 -3.46
C PHE A 167 -6.06 -4.88 -1.95
N VAL A 168 -4.91 -5.12 -1.35
CA VAL A 168 -4.68 -4.97 0.09
C VAL A 168 -4.20 -3.57 0.42
N MET A 169 -3.59 -2.91 -0.56
CA MET A 169 -3.24 -1.49 -0.50
C MET A 169 -3.40 -0.89 -1.88
N LEU A 170 -4.11 0.23 -1.97
CA LEU A 170 -4.13 1.09 -3.14
C LEU A 170 -3.72 2.50 -2.70
N HIS A 171 -2.71 3.04 -3.36
CA HIS A 171 -2.19 4.38 -3.09
C HIS A 171 -2.19 5.21 -4.36
N MET A 172 -2.73 6.40 -4.26
CA MET A 172 -2.73 7.42 -5.30
C MET A 172 -2.09 8.69 -4.77
N SER A 173 -1.19 9.27 -5.54
CA SER A 173 -0.59 10.56 -5.22
C SER A 173 -0.52 11.45 -6.43
N ASN A 174 -0.66 12.76 -6.21
CA ASN A 174 -0.47 13.73 -7.26
C ASN A 174 0.97 13.70 -7.75
N SER A 175 1.18 13.65 -9.06
CA SER A 175 2.50 13.85 -9.63
C SER A 175 2.83 15.34 -9.57
N PRO A 176 3.97 15.75 -9.01
CA PRO A 176 4.36 17.15 -9.07
C PRO A 176 4.54 17.57 -10.54
N PRO A 177 4.24 18.84 -10.89
CA PRO A 177 4.57 19.35 -12.22
C PRO A 177 6.08 19.17 -12.47
N PRO A 178 6.49 18.89 -13.71
CA PRO A 178 7.92 18.83 -14.04
C PRO A 178 8.57 20.16 -13.60
N PRO A 179 9.82 20.10 -13.08
CA PRO A 179 10.53 21.31 -12.71
C PRO A 179 10.54 22.24 -13.90
N ALA A 180 10.22 23.53 -13.66
CA ALA A 180 10.32 24.54 -14.70
C ALA A 180 11.72 24.43 -15.28
N THR A 181 11.82 24.09 -16.56
CA THR A 181 13.10 24.10 -17.27
C THR A 181 13.64 25.50 -17.12
N ALA A 182 14.78 25.63 -16.41
CA ALA A 182 15.49 26.89 -16.37
C ALA A 182 15.66 27.33 -17.84
N LYS A 183 15.05 28.46 -18.22
CA LYS A 183 15.31 29.05 -19.52
C LYS A 183 16.83 29.19 -19.58
N ALA A 184 17.45 28.47 -20.52
CA ALA A 184 18.85 28.72 -20.83
C ALA A 184 18.91 30.22 -21.17
N GLY A 185 19.62 30.96 -20.32
CA GLY A 185 19.83 32.38 -20.54
C GLY A 185 20.56 32.57 -21.85
N ASP A 186 20.01 33.43 -22.68
CA ASP A 186 20.69 34.00 -23.83
C ASP A 186 21.94 34.76 -23.41
#